data_d164e55aef7aec93e3a00198c3c66d2e
#
_entry.id   d164e55aef7aec93e3a00198c3c66d2e
#
_cell.length_a   1.000
_cell.length_b   1.000
_cell.length_c   1.000
_cell.angle_alpha   90.00
_cell.angle_beta   90.00
_cell.angle_gamma   90.00
#
_symmetry.space_group_name_H-M   'P 1'
#
loop_
_entity.id
_entity.type
_entity.pdbx_description
1 polymer ?
#
loop_
_entity_poly.entity_id
_entity_poly.type
_entity_poly.pdbx_seq_one_letter_code
_entity_poly.pdbx_strand_id
1 'polypeptide(L)'
;MKTIINIFIFCLILFVYLHIQYHLKTSNDLEIYEIEEPSKQKFEEICDIRQPTIFQLNNENLVNETNITNILNKYYAFDMKIRNINDIHKKEEETYMSLPLHTLNKLLTDDNSASYFSENNSDFLKETGVAKIFKYNDEFFRPHMVSNCYYDILRGSDKCHTPFRYEINHRNFFMPTQGTMKIKLAPPKSIKYLFPNYDYENFEFSSPINPWNVQPQYLSEFDKVKCLEFDLNVGCTLFIPPYWWYSIIFSENSSLSIMKYRTYMNNLTISPYIFMYALQVQNIRRKSNNVKNIAIESKNVENVENVENNEAQNNKNENENVENNENNIEPYQ
;
A
#
# COMPACT_ATOMS: atom_id res chain seq x y z
N MET A 1 14.89 39.17 32.65
CA MET A 1 14.54 38.78 31.26
C MET A 1 15.22 37.48 30.85
N LYS A 2 16.55 37.33 30.90
CA LYS A 2 17.27 36.08 30.50
C LYS A 2 16.77 34.83 31.27
N THR A 3 16.55 34.92 32.58
CA THR A 3 16.07 33.78 33.40
C THR A 3 14.68 33.29 32.96
N ILE A 4 13.75 34.21 32.64
CA ILE A 4 12.42 33.87 32.16
C ILE A 4 12.48 33.18 30.79
N ILE A 5 13.35 33.66 29.89
CA ILE A 5 13.58 33.06 28.59
C ILE A 5 14.13 31.63 28.74
N ASN A 6 15.11 31.44 29.63
CA ASN A 6 15.67 30.11 29.90
C ASN A 6 14.64 29.13 30.44
N ILE A 7 13.76 29.58 31.37
CA ILE A 7 12.66 28.74 31.88
C ILE A 7 11.69 28.40 30.76
N PHE A 8 11.33 29.35 29.94
CA PHE A 8 10.42 29.11 28.80
C PHE A 8 11.01 28.08 27.82
N ILE A 9 12.30 28.23 27.46
CA ILE A 9 12.99 27.26 26.58
C ILE A 9 13.03 25.87 27.22
N PHE A 10 13.33 25.78 28.51
CA PHE A 10 13.32 24.53 29.26
C PHE A 10 11.93 23.84 29.20
N CYS A 11 10.86 24.61 29.49
CA CYS A 11 9.49 24.08 29.43
C CYS A 11 9.12 23.61 28.03
N LEU A 12 9.54 24.33 26.99
CA LEU A 12 9.29 23.96 25.59
C LEU A 12 10.00 22.64 25.24
N ILE A 13 11.28 22.52 25.60
CA ILE A 13 12.06 21.30 25.35
C ILE A 13 11.44 20.11 26.09
N LEU A 14 11.08 20.31 27.38
CA LEU A 14 10.44 19.29 28.19
C LEU A 14 9.09 18.85 27.57
N PHE A 15 8.28 19.80 27.13
CA PHE A 15 7.00 19.54 26.46
C PHE A 15 7.21 18.67 25.22
N VAL A 16 8.12 19.06 24.32
CA VAL A 16 8.42 18.30 23.11
C VAL A 16 8.92 16.90 23.45
N TYR A 17 9.84 16.78 24.41
CA TYR A 17 10.37 15.49 24.86
C TYR A 17 9.26 14.56 25.38
N LEU A 18 8.39 15.04 26.26
CA LEU A 18 7.29 14.23 26.80
C LEU A 18 6.33 13.77 25.71
N HIS A 19 6.02 14.63 24.73
CA HIS A 19 5.15 14.28 23.61
C HIS A 19 5.79 13.25 22.68
N ILE A 20 7.10 13.36 22.40
CA ILE A 20 7.82 12.34 21.63
C ILE A 20 7.78 10.99 22.36
N GLN A 21 8.07 10.96 23.67
CA GLN A 21 8.02 9.73 24.45
C GLN A 21 6.61 9.13 24.49
N TYR A 22 5.58 9.95 24.60
CA TYR A 22 4.19 9.51 24.52
C TYR A 22 3.88 8.86 23.15
N HIS A 23 4.33 9.43 22.04
CA HIS A 23 4.09 8.88 20.70
C HIS A 23 4.93 7.63 20.40
N LEU A 24 6.07 7.46 21.05
CA LEU A 24 6.90 6.26 20.94
C LEU A 24 6.45 5.12 21.84
N LYS A 25 5.57 5.41 22.83
CA LYS A 25 5.03 4.37 23.72
C LYS A 25 4.29 3.32 22.88
N THR A 26 4.52 2.04 23.15
CA THR A 26 3.84 0.91 22.51
C THR A 26 3.36 -0.07 23.59
N SER A 27 2.24 -0.73 23.36
CA SER A 27 1.86 -1.92 24.11
C SER A 27 2.48 -3.16 23.48
N ASN A 28 2.79 -4.15 24.30
CA ASN A 28 3.28 -5.46 23.85
C ASN A 28 2.40 -6.61 24.39
N ASP A 29 1.24 -6.27 24.93
CA ASP A 29 0.32 -7.26 25.48
C ASP A 29 -0.39 -7.98 24.36
N LEU A 30 -0.42 -9.32 24.45
CA LEU A 30 -1.02 -10.18 23.42
C LEU A 30 -2.50 -10.40 23.72
N GLU A 31 -3.25 -9.30 23.73
CA GLU A 31 -4.70 -9.28 23.95
C GLU A 31 -5.34 -8.37 22.92
N ILE A 32 -6.58 -8.68 22.54
CA ILE A 32 -7.41 -7.84 21.67
C ILE A 32 -8.63 -7.43 22.51
N TYR A 33 -8.88 -6.14 22.53
CA TYR A 33 -10.12 -5.64 23.12
C TYR A 33 -11.22 -5.64 22.09
N GLU A 34 -12.42 -6.08 22.50
CA GLU A 34 -13.62 -5.96 21.71
C GLU A 34 -14.59 -5.02 22.42
N ILE A 35 -15.06 -4.02 21.68
CA ILE A 35 -15.86 -2.94 22.27
C ILE A 35 -17.04 -2.62 21.35
N GLU A 36 -18.22 -2.73 21.93
CA GLU A 36 -19.46 -2.40 21.28
C GLU A 36 -19.76 -0.90 21.38
N GLU A 37 -20.03 -0.24 20.27
CA GLU A 37 -20.52 1.13 20.13
C GLU A 37 -19.93 2.14 21.15
N PRO A 38 -18.63 2.37 21.18
CA PRO A 38 -18.04 3.30 22.14
C PRO A 38 -18.46 4.74 21.86
N SER A 39 -18.66 5.54 22.93
CA SER A 39 -18.71 6.99 22.77
C SER A 39 -17.38 7.52 22.23
N LYS A 40 -17.40 8.70 21.60
CA LYS A 40 -16.15 9.32 21.06
C LYS A 40 -15.07 9.46 22.12
N GLN A 41 -15.42 9.88 23.34
CA GLN A 41 -14.47 9.99 24.46
C GLN A 41 -13.85 8.63 24.81
N LYS A 42 -14.68 7.59 24.95
CA LYS A 42 -14.23 6.22 25.25
C LYS A 42 -13.33 5.67 24.15
N PHE A 43 -13.70 5.93 22.89
CA PHE A 43 -12.91 5.56 21.73
C PHE A 43 -11.50 6.20 21.76
N GLU A 44 -11.40 7.50 22.09
CA GLU A 44 -10.12 8.20 22.21
C GLU A 44 -9.25 7.58 23.32
N GLU A 45 -9.83 7.35 24.52
CA GLU A 45 -9.14 6.72 25.66
C GLU A 45 -8.57 5.35 25.30
N ILE A 46 -9.34 4.53 24.55
CA ILE A 46 -8.93 3.19 24.14
C ILE A 46 -7.81 3.25 23.12
N CYS A 47 -7.92 4.11 22.11
CA CYS A 47 -6.85 4.29 21.13
C CYS A 47 -5.54 4.74 21.78
N ASP A 48 -5.61 5.49 22.89
CA ASP A 48 -4.44 5.98 23.63
C ASP A 48 -3.75 4.89 24.47
N ILE A 49 -4.45 3.79 24.80
CA ILE A 49 -3.82 2.61 25.42
C ILE A 49 -2.81 1.94 24.47
N ARG A 50 -3.01 2.11 23.15
CA ARG A 50 -2.17 1.54 22.09
C ARG A 50 -2.14 0.02 22.05
N GLN A 51 -3.29 -0.55 22.32
CA GLN A 51 -3.58 -1.98 22.23
C GLN A 51 -4.44 -2.23 21.00
N PRO A 52 -4.23 -3.31 20.23
CA PRO A 52 -5.14 -3.71 19.15
C PRO A 52 -6.56 -3.86 19.68
N THR A 53 -7.52 -3.26 18.98
CA THR A 53 -8.91 -3.22 19.43
C THR A 53 -9.85 -3.40 18.26
N ILE A 54 -10.85 -4.23 18.41
CA ILE A 54 -11.97 -4.38 17.49
C ILE A 54 -13.14 -3.56 18.01
N PHE A 55 -13.59 -2.61 17.22
CA PHE A 55 -14.77 -1.82 17.49
C PHE A 55 -15.94 -2.36 16.65
N GLN A 56 -17.05 -2.65 17.26
CA GLN A 56 -18.30 -2.91 16.54
C GLN A 56 -18.92 -1.55 16.18
N LEU A 57 -18.54 -1.03 15.03
CA LEU A 57 -18.97 0.26 14.52
C LEU A 57 -19.55 0.05 13.13
N ASN A 58 -20.87 0.20 13.04
CA ASN A 58 -21.58 0.11 11.77
C ASN A 58 -21.64 1.48 11.08
N ASN A 59 -20.65 1.78 10.25
CA ASN A 59 -20.69 2.94 9.35
C ASN A 59 -21.27 2.51 8.00
N GLU A 60 -22.60 2.29 7.96
CA GLU A 60 -23.30 1.79 6.76
C GLU A 60 -23.01 2.62 5.51
N ASN A 61 -22.94 3.94 5.63
CA ASN A 61 -22.66 4.80 4.49
C ASN A 61 -21.26 4.54 3.90
N LEU A 62 -20.24 4.45 4.75
CA LEU A 62 -18.89 4.17 4.31
C LEU A 62 -18.77 2.76 3.74
N VAL A 63 -19.32 1.75 4.43
CA VAL A 63 -19.32 0.36 3.97
C VAL A 63 -20.01 0.23 2.62
N ASN A 64 -21.20 0.80 2.44
CA ASN A 64 -21.95 0.69 1.19
C ASN A 64 -21.25 1.42 0.03
N GLU A 65 -20.73 2.61 0.25
CA GLU A 65 -20.09 3.40 -0.82
C GLU A 65 -18.68 2.90 -1.18
N THR A 66 -18.00 2.20 -0.26
CA THR A 66 -16.66 1.63 -0.51
C THR A 66 -16.68 0.11 -0.71
N ASN A 67 -17.85 -0.52 -0.72
CA ASN A 67 -18.03 -1.91 -1.11
C ASN A 67 -17.60 -2.10 -2.57
N ILE A 68 -16.83 -3.16 -2.83
CA ILE A 68 -16.25 -3.39 -4.16
C ILE A 68 -17.32 -3.59 -5.24
N THR A 69 -18.46 -4.17 -4.92
CA THR A 69 -19.56 -4.34 -5.88
C THR A 69 -20.09 -2.99 -6.37
N ASN A 70 -20.26 -2.03 -5.46
CA ASN A 70 -20.72 -0.69 -5.80
C ASN A 70 -19.64 0.10 -6.55
N ILE A 71 -18.37 -0.06 -6.16
CA ILE A 71 -17.23 0.56 -6.84
C ILE A 71 -17.08 0.04 -8.26
N LEU A 72 -17.21 -1.27 -8.49
CA LEU A 72 -17.19 -1.89 -9.81
C LEU A 72 -18.31 -1.34 -10.71
N ASN A 73 -19.51 -1.21 -10.17
CA ASN A 73 -20.65 -0.70 -10.95
C ASN A 73 -20.49 0.78 -11.35
N LYS A 74 -19.86 1.60 -10.49
CA LYS A 74 -19.72 3.04 -10.72
C LYS A 74 -18.44 3.39 -11.49
N TYR A 75 -17.34 2.66 -11.30
CA TYR A 75 -15.99 3.06 -11.70
C TYR A 75 -15.19 1.97 -12.44
N TYR A 76 -15.85 1.08 -13.15
CA TYR A 76 -15.27 -0.10 -13.80
C TYR A 76 -14.07 0.18 -14.73
N ALA A 77 -14.00 1.38 -15.33
CA ALA A 77 -12.97 1.78 -16.28
C ALA A 77 -11.78 2.51 -15.65
N PHE A 78 -11.86 2.88 -14.37
CA PHE A 78 -10.76 3.56 -13.69
C PHE A 78 -9.67 2.57 -13.27
N ASP A 79 -8.43 3.02 -13.26
CA ASP A 79 -7.29 2.20 -12.94
C ASP A 79 -7.06 2.06 -11.43
N MET A 80 -6.80 0.84 -10.99
CA MET A 80 -6.33 0.53 -9.66
C MET A 80 -4.97 -0.15 -9.71
N LYS A 81 -4.17 0.06 -8.65
CA LYS A 81 -2.85 -0.56 -8.50
C LYS A 81 -2.99 -1.98 -7.97
N ILE A 82 -2.20 -2.88 -8.53
CA ILE A 82 -2.10 -4.27 -8.10
C ILE A 82 -0.63 -4.67 -8.03
N ARG A 83 -0.30 -5.56 -7.12
CA ARG A 83 1.04 -6.16 -7.05
C ARG A 83 1.00 -7.64 -6.73
N ASN A 84 2.08 -8.33 -7.07
CA ASN A 84 2.29 -9.73 -6.75
C ASN A 84 3.05 -9.83 -5.44
N ILE A 85 2.58 -10.69 -4.51
CA ILE A 85 3.23 -10.92 -3.21
C ILE A 85 4.66 -11.47 -3.36
N ASN A 86 4.91 -12.25 -4.42
CA ASN A 86 6.21 -12.88 -4.67
C ASN A 86 7.29 -11.91 -5.16
N ASP A 87 6.90 -10.71 -5.62
CA ASP A 87 7.80 -9.72 -6.22
C ASP A 87 8.16 -8.58 -5.25
N ILE A 88 7.54 -8.52 -4.09
CA ILE A 88 7.68 -7.42 -3.10
C ILE A 88 9.13 -7.19 -2.65
N HIS A 89 9.94 -8.23 -2.62
CA HIS A 89 11.34 -8.15 -2.15
C HIS A 89 12.37 -8.13 -3.31
N LYS A 90 11.90 -8.11 -4.57
CA LYS A 90 12.76 -7.98 -5.74
C LYS A 90 13.08 -6.51 -5.98
N LYS A 91 14.36 -6.15 -5.90
CA LYS A 91 14.82 -4.74 -5.94
C LYS A 91 14.76 -4.06 -7.31
N GLU A 92 14.55 -4.80 -8.38
CA GLU A 92 14.74 -4.34 -9.77
C GLU A 92 13.44 -4.22 -10.57
N GLU A 93 12.31 -4.68 -10.03
CA GLU A 93 11.02 -4.67 -10.73
C GLU A 93 10.08 -3.59 -10.19
N GLU A 94 9.25 -3.03 -11.06
CA GLU A 94 8.16 -2.15 -10.63
C GLU A 94 7.21 -2.93 -9.71
N THR A 95 7.08 -2.44 -8.49
CA THR A 95 6.32 -3.12 -7.43
C THR A 95 4.80 -3.13 -7.74
N TYR A 96 4.31 -2.18 -8.52
CA TYR A 96 2.89 -2.01 -8.82
C TYR A 96 2.63 -1.98 -10.33
N MET A 97 1.60 -2.72 -10.75
CA MET A 97 0.97 -2.59 -12.06
C MET A 97 -0.33 -1.79 -11.92
N SER A 98 -0.67 -0.97 -12.90
CA SER A 98 -1.94 -0.24 -12.96
C SER A 98 -2.84 -0.93 -13.98
N LEU A 99 -4.04 -1.34 -13.56
CA LEU A 99 -5.02 -2.03 -14.41
C LEU A 99 -6.41 -1.42 -14.23
N PRO A 100 -7.23 -1.34 -15.31
CA PRO A 100 -8.63 -1.01 -15.19
C PRO A 100 -9.34 -1.94 -14.21
N LEU A 101 -10.22 -1.38 -13.38
CA LEU A 101 -10.85 -2.10 -12.27
C LEU A 101 -11.57 -3.39 -12.70
N HIS A 102 -12.19 -3.42 -13.88
CA HIS A 102 -12.83 -4.63 -14.42
C HIS A 102 -11.81 -5.73 -14.72
N THR A 103 -10.66 -5.38 -15.29
CA THR A 103 -9.56 -6.32 -15.59
C THR A 103 -8.93 -6.82 -14.30
N LEU A 104 -8.69 -5.91 -13.35
CA LEU A 104 -8.19 -6.24 -12.03
C LEU A 104 -9.14 -7.21 -11.29
N ASN A 105 -10.45 -6.94 -11.33
CA ASN A 105 -11.42 -7.83 -10.71
C ASN A 105 -11.38 -9.24 -11.29
N LYS A 106 -11.31 -9.35 -12.63
CA LYS A 106 -11.17 -10.64 -13.31
C LYS A 106 -9.88 -11.35 -12.90
N LEU A 107 -8.75 -10.64 -12.88
CA LEU A 107 -7.46 -11.20 -12.47
C LEU A 107 -7.52 -11.75 -11.04
N LEU A 108 -8.09 -11.01 -10.08
CA LEU A 108 -8.19 -11.45 -8.70
C LEU A 108 -9.15 -12.64 -8.52
N THR A 109 -10.20 -12.75 -9.34
CA THR A 109 -11.15 -13.88 -9.29
C THR A 109 -10.55 -15.13 -9.93
N ASP A 110 -9.80 -14.99 -11.02
CA ASP A 110 -9.21 -16.11 -11.77
C ASP A 110 -7.87 -16.59 -11.16
N ASP A 111 -7.30 -15.85 -10.19
CA ASP A 111 -6.00 -16.17 -9.57
C ASP A 111 -6.10 -17.34 -8.57
N ASN A 112 -5.79 -18.53 -9.07
CA ASN A 112 -5.70 -19.75 -8.24
C ASN A 112 -4.37 -19.87 -7.46
N SER A 113 -3.40 -18.98 -7.75
CA SER A 113 -2.07 -19.00 -7.11
C SER A 113 -2.02 -18.18 -5.82
N ALA A 114 -3.10 -17.46 -5.48
CA ALA A 114 -3.20 -16.57 -4.31
C ALA A 114 -2.05 -15.54 -4.24
N SER A 115 -1.69 -14.97 -5.39
CA SER A 115 -0.49 -14.16 -5.52
C SER A 115 -0.75 -12.67 -5.63
N TYR A 116 -1.96 -12.24 -6.02
CA TYR A 116 -2.23 -10.85 -6.34
C TYR A 116 -3.08 -10.16 -5.29
N PHE A 117 -2.71 -8.91 -4.97
CA PHE A 117 -3.54 -8.02 -4.17
C PHE A 117 -3.36 -6.57 -4.60
N SER A 118 -4.39 -5.77 -4.35
CA SER A 118 -4.48 -4.34 -4.71
C SER A 118 -4.38 -3.50 -3.45
N GLU A 119 -3.53 -2.47 -3.49
CA GLU A 119 -3.33 -1.47 -2.45
C GLU A 119 -2.68 -0.20 -3.01
N ASN A 120 -2.52 0.84 -2.18
CA ASN A 120 -1.97 2.15 -2.57
C ASN A 120 -2.77 2.84 -3.67
N ASN A 121 -4.10 2.75 -3.57
CA ASN A 121 -5.07 3.26 -4.54
C ASN A 121 -5.48 4.73 -4.31
N SER A 122 -4.63 5.54 -3.68
CA SER A 122 -4.95 6.94 -3.35
C SER A 122 -5.29 7.78 -4.59
N ASP A 123 -4.71 7.45 -5.74
CA ASP A 123 -4.96 8.17 -6.99
C ASP A 123 -6.35 7.81 -7.53
N PHE A 124 -6.69 6.52 -7.57
CA PHE A 124 -8.05 6.04 -7.86
C PHE A 124 -9.10 6.71 -6.97
N LEU A 125 -8.86 6.75 -5.65
CA LEU A 125 -9.81 7.37 -4.71
C LEU A 125 -10.01 8.87 -4.96
N LYS A 126 -8.97 9.59 -5.41
CA LYS A 126 -9.05 11.01 -5.76
C LYS A 126 -9.79 11.24 -7.06
N GLU A 127 -9.44 10.49 -8.11
CA GLU A 127 -10.02 10.60 -9.45
C GLU A 127 -11.51 10.27 -9.47
N THR A 128 -11.92 9.22 -8.76
CA THR A 128 -13.32 8.81 -8.63
C THR A 128 -14.12 9.65 -7.63
N GLY A 129 -13.44 10.44 -6.80
CA GLY A 129 -14.08 11.20 -5.73
C GLY A 129 -14.43 10.37 -4.48
N VAL A 130 -14.14 9.08 -4.44
CA VAL A 130 -14.36 8.19 -3.27
C VAL A 130 -13.59 8.69 -2.04
N ALA A 131 -12.45 9.35 -2.22
CA ALA A 131 -11.73 10.01 -1.12
C ALA A 131 -12.59 11.01 -0.33
N LYS A 132 -13.56 11.66 -0.98
CA LYS A 132 -14.50 12.58 -0.30
C LYS A 132 -15.47 11.82 0.59
N ILE A 133 -15.88 10.62 0.18
CA ILE A 133 -16.79 9.77 0.96
C ILE A 133 -16.10 9.38 2.27
N PHE A 134 -14.84 8.96 2.22
CA PHE A 134 -14.04 8.72 3.43
C PHE A 134 -14.02 9.96 4.32
N LYS A 135 -13.67 11.11 3.76
CA LYS A 135 -13.50 12.37 4.49
C LYS A 135 -14.79 12.86 5.18
N TYR A 136 -15.96 12.57 4.62
CA TYR A 136 -17.25 12.92 5.21
C TYR A 136 -17.67 11.94 6.32
N ASN A 137 -17.21 10.70 6.26
CA ASN A 137 -17.64 9.63 7.17
C ASN A 137 -16.60 9.25 8.24
N ASP A 138 -15.42 9.88 8.26
CA ASP A 138 -14.34 9.54 9.18
C ASP A 138 -14.23 10.41 10.43
N GLU A 139 -15.19 11.32 10.67
CA GLU A 139 -15.13 12.26 11.81
C GLU A 139 -14.96 11.52 13.15
N PHE A 140 -15.64 10.39 13.30
CA PHE A 140 -15.53 9.56 14.50
C PHE A 140 -14.12 8.97 14.70
N PHE A 141 -13.43 8.59 13.63
CA PHE A 141 -12.11 7.96 13.67
C PHE A 141 -10.96 8.98 13.77
N ARG A 142 -11.22 10.20 13.34
CA ARG A 142 -10.19 11.24 13.21
C ARG A 142 -9.71 11.71 14.59
N PRO A 143 -8.38 11.66 14.85
CA PRO A 143 -7.81 12.19 16.09
C PRO A 143 -7.82 13.71 16.11
N HIS A 144 -7.67 14.29 17.29
CA HIS A 144 -7.42 15.72 17.42
C HIS A 144 -6.10 16.13 16.77
N MET A 145 -6.03 17.37 16.25
CA MET A 145 -4.83 17.93 15.60
C MET A 145 -4.23 17.05 14.50
N VAL A 146 -5.09 16.45 13.68
CA VAL A 146 -4.67 15.67 12.54
C VAL A 146 -3.95 16.56 11.52
N SER A 147 -2.81 16.08 11.00
CA SER A 147 -2.05 16.75 9.93
C SER A 147 -2.30 16.10 8.58
N ASN A 148 -2.36 14.78 8.53
CA ASN A 148 -2.55 14.00 7.31
C ASN A 148 -3.55 12.88 7.52
N CYS A 149 -4.42 12.69 6.52
CA CYS A 149 -5.32 11.55 6.41
C CYS A 149 -4.96 10.76 5.15
N TYR A 150 -4.85 9.45 5.29
CA TYR A 150 -4.60 8.53 4.19
C TYR A 150 -5.74 7.52 4.13
N TYR A 151 -6.33 7.39 2.96
CA TYR A 151 -7.39 6.43 2.70
C TYR A 151 -6.96 5.47 1.62
N ASP A 152 -7.37 4.23 1.76
CA ASP A 152 -7.11 3.20 0.76
C ASP A 152 -8.23 2.16 0.74
N ILE A 153 -8.30 1.41 -0.35
CA ILE A 153 -9.13 0.21 -0.49
C ILE A 153 -8.18 -0.93 -0.81
N LEU A 154 -8.19 -1.91 0.07
CA LEU A 154 -7.37 -3.10 -0.01
C LEU A 154 -8.23 -4.30 -0.39
N ARG A 155 -7.79 -5.10 -1.34
CA ARG A 155 -8.41 -6.36 -1.73
C ARG A 155 -7.39 -7.33 -2.29
N GLY A 156 -7.68 -8.62 -2.26
CA GLY A 156 -6.79 -9.66 -2.80
C GLY A 156 -7.56 -10.80 -3.42
N SER A 157 -6.85 -11.65 -4.14
CA SER A 157 -7.36 -12.95 -4.57
C SER A 157 -7.60 -13.85 -3.36
N ASP A 158 -8.43 -14.89 -3.52
CA ASP A 158 -8.72 -15.84 -2.44
C ASP A 158 -7.43 -16.43 -1.86
N LYS A 159 -7.32 -16.42 -0.54
CA LYS A 159 -6.15 -16.89 0.24
C LYS A 159 -4.86 -16.11 0.00
N CYS A 160 -4.84 -15.08 -0.84
CA CYS A 160 -3.70 -14.18 -0.94
C CYS A 160 -3.49 -13.46 0.40
N HIS A 161 -2.24 -13.21 0.73
CA HIS A 161 -1.91 -12.49 1.97
C HIS A 161 -1.13 -11.21 1.68
N THR A 162 -1.21 -10.24 2.59
CA THR A 162 -0.34 -9.06 2.57
C THR A 162 1.02 -9.39 3.20
N PRO A 163 2.09 -8.62 2.88
CA PRO A 163 3.35 -8.73 3.60
C PRO A 163 3.15 -8.59 5.11
N PHE A 164 4.00 -9.23 5.89
CA PHE A 164 4.05 -9.00 7.32
C PHE A 164 4.77 -7.68 7.59
N ARG A 165 4.04 -6.64 7.98
CA ARG A 165 4.52 -5.26 8.04
C ARG A 165 3.93 -4.48 9.21
N TYR A 166 4.47 -3.29 9.50
CA TYR A 166 3.94 -2.38 10.51
C TYR A 166 3.79 -0.96 9.96
N GLU A 167 2.93 -0.18 10.62
CA GLU A 167 2.66 1.22 10.30
C GLU A 167 3.27 2.15 11.36
N ILE A 168 3.68 3.35 10.93
CA ILE A 168 4.20 4.39 11.84
C ILE A 168 3.20 5.53 12.08
N ASN A 169 2.02 5.44 11.46
CA ASN A 169 0.98 6.45 11.62
C ASN A 169 0.38 6.38 13.04
N HIS A 170 -0.11 7.50 13.55
CA HIS A 170 -0.67 7.59 14.90
C HIS A 170 -1.85 6.65 15.12
N ARG A 171 -2.74 6.54 14.12
CA ARG A 171 -3.88 5.62 14.12
C ARG A 171 -4.04 4.95 12.77
N ASN A 172 -4.35 3.66 12.79
CA ASN A 172 -4.61 2.86 11.61
C ASN A 172 -5.87 2.04 11.85
N PHE A 173 -6.90 2.28 11.04
CA PHE A 173 -8.17 1.56 11.10
C PHE A 173 -8.37 0.74 9.84
N PHE A 174 -8.83 -0.48 10.04
CA PHE A 174 -9.09 -1.47 9.00
C PHE A 174 -10.56 -1.91 9.13
N MET A 175 -11.37 -1.57 8.14
CA MET A 175 -12.81 -1.81 8.13
C MET A 175 -13.19 -2.71 6.94
N PRO A 176 -13.56 -3.97 7.15
CA PRO A 176 -14.11 -4.81 6.11
C PRO A 176 -15.37 -4.21 5.53
N THR A 177 -15.43 -4.13 4.22
CA THR A 177 -16.60 -3.62 3.49
C THR A 177 -17.33 -4.74 2.74
N GLN A 178 -16.62 -5.86 2.52
CA GLN A 178 -17.20 -7.07 1.93
C GLN A 178 -16.36 -8.29 2.30
N GLY A 179 -17.02 -9.43 2.54
CA GLY A 179 -16.38 -10.70 2.89
C GLY A 179 -15.77 -10.72 4.29
N THR A 180 -14.93 -11.70 4.56
CA THR A 180 -14.20 -11.88 5.81
C THR A 180 -12.70 -11.88 5.54
N MET A 181 -11.91 -11.48 6.54
CA MET A 181 -10.46 -11.51 6.44
C MET A 181 -9.87 -12.13 7.68
N LYS A 182 -8.83 -12.91 7.51
CA LYS A 182 -8.06 -13.45 8.64
C LYS A 182 -6.88 -12.54 8.89
N ILE A 183 -6.74 -12.08 10.14
CA ILE A 183 -5.70 -11.15 10.56
C ILE A 183 -4.72 -11.86 11.48
N LYS A 184 -3.43 -11.62 11.24
CA LYS A 184 -2.36 -12.04 12.16
C LYS A 184 -1.62 -10.81 12.63
N LEU A 185 -1.49 -10.67 13.96
CA LEU A 185 -0.80 -9.55 14.61
C LEU A 185 0.36 -10.05 15.46
N ALA A 186 1.44 -9.28 15.51
CA ALA A 186 2.51 -9.48 16.49
C ALA A 186 2.92 -8.14 17.14
N PRO A 187 3.34 -8.17 18.42
CA PRO A 187 3.67 -6.96 19.15
C PRO A 187 4.99 -6.34 18.66
N PRO A 188 5.18 -5.02 18.87
CA PRO A 188 6.39 -4.30 18.44
C PRO A 188 7.71 -4.92 18.86
N LYS A 189 7.77 -5.54 20.05
CA LYS A 189 8.98 -6.24 20.55
C LYS A 189 9.48 -7.37 19.65
N SER A 190 8.60 -7.87 18.77
CA SER A 190 8.93 -8.95 17.82
C SER A 190 9.87 -8.53 16.70
N ILE A 191 10.07 -7.23 16.49
CA ILE A 191 10.93 -6.66 15.42
C ILE A 191 12.33 -7.30 15.36
N LYS A 192 12.91 -7.66 16.50
CA LYS A 192 14.25 -8.26 16.59
C LYS A 192 14.35 -9.66 15.98
N TYR A 193 13.22 -10.32 15.73
CA TYR A 193 13.14 -11.67 15.14
C TYR A 193 12.58 -11.67 13.71
N LEU A 194 12.17 -10.49 13.18
CA LEU A 194 11.41 -10.37 11.95
C LEU A 194 12.22 -9.84 10.76
N PHE A 195 13.51 -9.53 10.96
CA PHE A 195 14.42 -9.07 9.89
C PHE A 195 13.83 -7.92 9.04
N PRO A 196 13.50 -6.76 9.63
CA PRO A 196 12.77 -5.72 8.95
C PRO A 196 13.51 -5.17 7.74
N ASN A 197 12.81 -5.06 6.62
CA ASN A 197 13.20 -4.31 5.45
C ASN A 197 12.53 -2.92 5.51
N TYR A 198 13.33 -1.87 5.24
CA TYR A 198 12.89 -0.48 5.37
C TYR A 198 12.80 0.17 4.00
N ASP A 199 11.59 0.33 3.49
CA ASP A 199 11.30 1.17 2.33
C ASP A 199 10.75 2.51 2.80
N TYR A 200 11.62 3.50 2.83
CA TYR A 200 11.24 4.85 3.27
C TYR A 200 10.47 5.61 2.18
N GLU A 201 10.61 5.26 0.90
CA GLU A 201 9.90 5.91 -0.20
C GLU A 201 8.39 5.67 -0.08
N ASN A 202 7.99 4.43 0.15
CA ASN A 202 6.59 4.06 0.28
C ASN A 202 6.13 4.03 1.75
N PHE A 203 7.01 4.32 2.70
CA PHE A 203 6.79 4.11 4.14
C PHE A 203 6.32 2.68 4.44
N GLU A 204 6.86 1.72 3.72
CA GLU A 204 6.59 0.29 3.93
C GLU A 204 7.73 -0.35 4.72
N PHE A 205 7.38 -0.89 5.88
CA PHE A 205 8.31 -1.54 6.80
C PHE A 205 7.88 -2.98 6.97
N SER A 206 8.44 -3.87 6.15
CA SER A 206 8.00 -5.24 6.01
C SER A 206 9.07 -6.26 6.41
N SER A 207 8.64 -7.46 6.73
CA SER A 207 9.48 -8.62 6.99
C SER A 207 9.53 -9.52 5.74
N PRO A 208 10.66 -10.16 5.43
CA PRO A 208 10.73 -11.18 4.41
C PRO A 208 10.03 -12.48 4.82
N ILE A 209 9.62 -12.59 6.08
CA ILE A 209 8.96 -13.78 6.62
C ILE A 209 7.49 -13.77 6.24
N ASN A 210 7.03 -14.87 5.65
CA ASN A 210 5.59 -15.11 5.50
C ASN A 210 5.06 -15.68 6.83
N PRO A 211 4.23 -14.93 7.61
CA PRO A 211 3.78 -15.40 8.91
C PRO A 211 2.76 -16.53 8.85
N TRP A 212 2.21 -16.80 7.67
CA TRP A 212 1.21 -17.85 7.42
C TRP A 212 1.83 -19.18 6.99
N ASN A 213 2.99 -19.12 6.33
CA ASN A 213 3.77 -20.27 5.92
C ASN A 213 5.27 -19.92 6.02
N VAL A 214 5.82 -20.10 7.22
CA VAL A 214 7.18 -19.64 7.54
C VAL A 214 8.22 -20.44 6.77
N GLN A 215 9.09 -19.73 6.06
CA GLN A 215 10.18 -20.35 5.30
C GLN A 215 11.17 -21.04 6.25
N PRO A 216 11.74 -22.22 5.87
CA PRO A 216 12.59 -23.03 6.75
C PRO A 216 13.76 -22.26 7.39
N GLN A 217 14.33 -21.31 6.65
CA GLN A 217 15.45 -20.49 7.11
C GLN A 217 15.12 -19.53 8.27
N TYR A 218 13.85 -19.22 8.48
CA TYR A 218 13.39 -18.29 9.52
C TYR A 218 12.68 -18.96 10.69
N LEU A 219 12.43 -20.28 10.64
CA LEU A 219 11.64 -21.00 11.65
C LEU A 219 12.17 -20.77 13.06
N SER A 220 13.49 -20.92 13.29
CA SER A 220 14.08 -20.79 14.62
C SER A 220 13.91 -19.39 15.25
N GLU A 221 13.82 -18.35 14.43
CA GLU A 221 13.61 -17.00 14.93
C GLU A 221 12.12 -16.69 15.05
N PHE A 222 11.31 -17.14 14.10
CA PHE A 222 9.87 -16.92 14.12
C PHE A 222 9.16 -17.68 15.26
N ASP A 223 9.65 -18.83 15.70
CA ASP A 223 9.14 -19.57 16.86
C ASP A 223 9.19 -18.74 18.17
N LYS A 224 10.03 -17.71 18.21
CA LYS A 224 10.11 -16.77 19.33
C LYS A 224 9.05 -15.66 19.25
N VAL A 225 8.38 -15.55 18.11
CA VAL A 225 7.34 -14.53 17.87
C VAL A 225 5.99 -15.08 18.27
N LYS A 226 5.35 -14.43 19.24
CA LYS A 226 3.97 -14.75 19.59
C LYS A 226 3.03 -13.90 18.76
N CYS A 227 2.11 -14.54 18.04
CA CYS A 227 1.11 -13.88 17.21
C CYS A 227 -0.30 -14.07 17.79
N LEU A 228 -1.14 -13.07 17.56
CA LEU A 228 -2.60 -13.17 17.68
C LEU A 228 -3.15 -13.46 16.29
N GLU A 229 -4.15 -14.33 16.20
CA GLU A 229 -4.82 -14.66 14.94
C GLU A 229 -6.33 -14.70 15.18
N PHE A 230 -7.09 -14.01 14.30
CA PHE A 230 -8.54 -13.90 14.41
C PHE A 230 -9.15 -13.52 13.07
N ASP A 231 -10.45 -13.73 12.94
CA ASP A 231 -11.24 -13.35 11.79
C ASP A 231 -11.88 -11.97 12.01
N LEU A 232 -11.81 -11.12 10.99
CA LEU A 232 -12.42 -9.80 10.98
C LEU A 232 -13.57 -9.77 9.97
N ASN A 233 -14.76 -9.46 10.44
CA ASN A 233 -16.00 -9.46 9.66
C ASN A 233 -16.49 -8.05 9.37
N VAL A 234 -17.38 -7.94 8.36
CA VAL A 234 -18.11 -6.69 8.07
C VAL A 234 -18.91 -6.25 9.31
N GLY A 235 -18.96 -4.95 9.56
CA GLY A 235 -19.56 -4.35 10.77
C GLY A 235 -18.57 -4.13 11.91
N CYS A 236 -17.36 -4.68 11.81
CA CYS A 236 -16.28 -4.45 12.76
C CYS A 236 -15.21 -3.53 12.16
N THR A 237 -14.57 -2.74 12.99
CA THR A 237 -13.40 -1.93 12.62
C THR A 237 -12.23 -2.28 13.54
N LEU A 238 -11.14 -2.75 12.94
CA LEU A 238 -9.93 -3.07 13.69
C LEU A 238 -9.03 -1.83 13.79
N PHE A 239 -8.65 -1.48 14.98
CA PHE A 239 -7.58 -0.52 15.27
C PHE A 239 -6.26 -1.26 15.46
N ILE A 240 -5.26 -0.93 14.62
CA ILE A 240 -3.88 -1.41 14.78
C ILE A 240 -3.02 -0.23 15.21
N PRO A 241 -2.45 -0.26 16.44
CA PRO A 241 -1.57 0.80 16.91
C PRO A 241 -0.27 0.89 16.11
N PRO A 242 0.46 2.02 16.18
CA PRO A 242 1.78 2.14 15.59
C PRO A 242 2.74 1.01 16.00
N TYR A 243 3.57 0.59 15.06
CA TYR A 243 4.63 -0.42 15.23
C TYR A 243 4.14 -1.86 15.49
N TRP A 244 2.82 -2.11 15.56
CA TRP A 244 2.30 -3.47 15.57
C TRP A 244 2.44 -4.10 14.18
N TRP A 245 3.00 -5.31 14.15
CA TRP A 245 3.12 -6.10 12.94
C TRP A 245 1.79 -6.73 12.57
N TYR A 246 1.44 -6.68 11.29
CA TYR A 246 0.20 -7.29 10.80
C TYR A 246 0.36 -7.90 9.41
N SER A 247 -0.41 -8.93 9.15
CA SER A 247 -0.65 -9.50 7.82
C SER A 247 -2.12 -9.94 7.73
N ILE A 248 -2.67 -9.83 6.54
CA ILE A 248 -4.08 -10.09 6.26
C ILE A 248 -4.16 -11.16 5.18
N ILE A 249 -4.97 -12.21 5.39
CA ILE A 249 -5.41 -13.13 4.34
C ILE A 249 -6.79 -12.72 3.89
N PHE A 250 -6.98 -12.67 2.58
CA PHE A 250 -8.26 -12.37 1.94
C PHE A 250 -9.08 -13.63 1.74
N SER A 251 -10.40 -13.55 1.94
CA SER A 251 -11.34 -14.52 1.42
C SER A 251 -11.81 -14.11 0.02
N GLU A 252 -12.50 -15.00 -0.64
CA GLU A 252 -13.10 -14.75 -1.95
C GLU A 252 -13.96 -13.47 -1.93
N ASN A 253 -13.77 -12.60 -2.91
CA ASN A 253 -14.48 -11.33 -3.05
C ASN A 253 -14.46 -10.42 -1.83
N SER A 254 -13.41 -10.49 -1.01
CA SER A 254 -13.27 -9.62 0.16
C SER A 254 -12.66 -8.27 -0.20
N SER A 255 -13.08 -7.23 0.52
CA SER A 255 -12.51 -5.88 0.42
C SER A 255 -12.50 -5.18 1.77
N LEU A 256 -11.53 -4.30 1.95
CA LEU A 256 -11.22 -3.62 3.19
C LEU A 256 -10.96 -2.13 2.92
N SER A 257 -11.66 -1.27 3.64
CA SER A 257 -11.36 0.16 3.68
C SER A 257 -10.34 0.46 4.76
N ILE A 258 -9.32 1.23 4.43
CA ILE A 258 -8.25 1.61 5.34
C ILE A 258 -8.28 3.12 5.56
N MET A 259 -8.15 3.52 6.83
CA MET A 259 -8.03 4.91 7.25
C MET A 259 -6.83 5.07 8.16
N LYS A 260 -5.85 5.88 7.75
CA LYS A 260 -4.63 6.13 8.52
C LYS A 260 -4.50 7.61 8.81
N TYR A 261 -4.14 7.95 10.04
CA TYR A 261 -4.05 9.33 10.49
C TYR A 261 -2.69 9.65 11.08
N ARG A 262 -2.15 10.81 10.72
CA ARG A 262 -1.00 11.43 11.38
C ARG A 262 -1.41 12.72 12.05
N THR A 263 -0.89 12.96 13.24
CA THR A 263 -1.01 14.24 13.94
C THR A 263 0.27 15.06 13.77
N TYR A 264 0.22 16.37 14.07
CA TYR A 264 1.44 17.20 14.03
C TYR A 264 2.53 16.66 14.95
N MET A 265 2.16 16.19 16.15
CA MET A 265 3.13 15.62 17.10
C MET A 265 3.66 14.26 16.66
N ASN A 266 2.84 13.45 15.98
CA ASN A 266 3.31 12.21 15.36
C ASN A 266 4.35 12.51 14.26
N ASN A 267 4.12 13.52 13.40
CA ASN A 267 5.11 13.92 12.39
C ASN A 267 6.45 14.34 13.00
N LEU A 268 6.42 15.03 14.15
CA LEU A 268 7.64 15.37 14.89
C LEU A 268 8.35 14.11 15.38
N THR A 269 7.61 13.15 15.92
CA THR A 269 8.15 11.88 16.42
C THR A 269 8.78 11.02 15.34
N ILE A 270 8.12 10.95 14.16
CA ILE A 270 8.60 10.17 13.00
C ILE A 270 9.53 10.98 12.08
N SER A 271 9.98 12.17 12.50
CA SER A 271 10.86 13.01 11.69
C SER A 271 12.13 12.31 11.18
N PRO A 272 12.76 11.35 11.89
CA PRO A 272 13.87 10.57 11.34
C PRO A 272 13.46 9.75 10.10
N TYR A 273 12.27 9.17 10.10
CA TYR A 273 11.73 8.42 8.94
C TYR A 273 11.43 9.35 7.77
N ILE A 274 10.88 10.53 8.03
CA ILE A 274 10.63 11.57 7.01
C ILE A 274 11.94 12.05 6.40
N PHE A 275 12.99 12.20 7.19
CA PHE A 275 14.32 12.55 6.70
C PHE A 275 14.91 11.46 5.79
N MET A 276 14.81 10.20 6.20
CA MET A 276 15.24 9.06 5.37
C MET A 276 14.45 8.96 4.06
N TYR A 277 13.15 9.21 4.10
CA TYR A 277 12.32 9.34 2.89
C TYR A 277 12.89 10.39 1.92
N ALA A 278 13.20 11.59 2.41
CA ALA A 278 13.75 12.65 1.57
C ALA A 278 15.08 12.25 0.92
N LEU A 279 15.95 11.54 1.64
CA LEU A 279 17.22 11.03 1.12
C LEU A 279 17.01 9.91 0.07
N GLN A 280 16.13 8.97 0.34
CA GLN A 280 15.86 7.84 -0.57
C GLN A 280 15.24 8.34 -1.88
N VAL A 281 14.22 9.20 -1.82
CA VAL A 281 13.56 9.77 -3.01
C VAL A 281 14.54 10.55 -3.91
N GLN A 282 15.47 11.29 -3.31
CA GLN A 282 16.50 11.99 -4.09
C GLN A 282 17.42 11.01 -4.86
N ASN A 283 17.79 9.90 -4.23
CA ASN A 283 18.65 8.89 -4.86
C ASN A 283 17.92 8.15 -5.99
N ILE A 284 16.65 7.84 -5.82
CA ILE A 284 15.84 7.15 -6.84
C ILE A 284 15.60 8.06 -8.04
N ARG A 285 15.28 9.33 -7.84
CA ARG A 285 15.12 10.31 -8.94
C ARG A 285 16.38 10.41 -9.81
N ARG A 286 17.57 10.36 -9.22
CA ARG A 286 18.83 10.35 -9.97
C ARG A 286 19.00 9.09 -10.82
N LYS A 287 18.66 7.91 -10.27
CA LYS A 287 18.70 6.64 -11.01
C LYS A 287 17.68 6.61 -12.15
N SER A 288 16.44 7.03 -11.90
CA SER A 288 15.35 7.06 -12.89
C SER A 288 15.70 7.97 -14.07
N ASN A 289 16.32 9.12 -13.84
CA ASN A 289 16.73 10.02 -14.93
C ASN A 289 17.80 9.36 -15.83
N ASN A 290 18.74 8.62 -15.24
CA ASN A 290 19.76 7.90 -16.02
C ASN A 290 19.14 6.76 -16.84
N VAL A 291 18.21 5.98 -16.27
CA VAL A 291 17.53 4.87 -16.96
C VAL A 291 16.64 5.37 -18.10
N LYS A 292 15.92 6.48 -17.91
CA LYS A 292 15.09 7.08 -18.96
C LYS A 292 15.91 7.53 -20.17
N ASN A 293 17.08 8.10 -19.95
CA ASN A 293 17.95 8.53 -21.04
C ASN A 293 18.47 7.32 -21.86
N ILE A 294 18.86 6.24 -21.20
CA ILE A 294 19.30 5.00 -21.87
C ILE A 294 18.15 4.36 -22.67
N ALA A 295 16.94 4.33 -22.11
CA ALA A 295 15.76 3.76 -22.79
C ALA A 295 15.31 4.57 -24.01
N ILE A 296 15.49 5.89 -24.00
CA ILE A 296 15.22 6.76 -25.13
C ILE A 296 16.25 6.52 -26.24
N GLU A 297 17.53 6.39 -25.90
CA GLU A 297 18.59 6.10 -26.87
C GLU A 297 18.38 4.73 -27.55
N SER A 298 18.06 3.68 -26.78
CA SER A 298 17.79 2.34 -27.35
C SER A 298 16.57 2.31 -28.28
N LYS A 299 15.47 2.99 -27.92
CA LYS A 299 14.28 3.11 -28.79
C LYS A 299 14.56 3.88 -30.06
N ASN A 300 15.43 4.89 -30.03
CA ASN A 300 15.80 5.63 -31.22
C ASN A 300 16.66 4.77 -32.18
N VAL A 301 17.56 3.92 -31.65
CA VAL A 301 18.35 2.98 -32.44
C VAL A 301 17.45 1.92 -33.11
N GLU A 302 16.52 1.30 -32.35
CA GLU A 302 15.59 0.33 -32.92
C GLU A 302 14.66 0.93 -34.01
N ASN A 303 14.22 2.18 -33.84
CA ASN A 303 13.41 2.86 -34.85
C ASN A 303 14.20 3.18 -36.10
N VAL A 304 15.49 3.52 -36.00
CA VAL A 304 16.36 3.78 -37.19
C VAL A 304 16.62 2.47 -37.95
N GLU A 305 16.95 1.38 -37.24
CA GLU A 305 17.14 0.07 -37.89
C GLU A 305 15.87 -0.46 -38.59
N ASN A 306 14.69 -0.23 -37.97
CA ASN A 306 13.40 -0.63 -38.61
C ASN A 306 13.05 0.22 -39.84
N VAL A 307 13.45 1.50 -39.88
CA VAL A 307 13.24 2.37 -41.04
C VAL A 307 14.18 1.94 -42.19
N GLU A 308 15.47 1.70 -41.92
CA GLU A 308 16.42 1.24 -42.90
C GLU A 308 16.07 -0.14 -43.47
N ASN A 309 15.58 -1.08 -42.65
CA ASN A 309 15.12 -2.39 -43.11
C ASN A 309 13.85 -2.31 -43.98
N ASN A 310 12.92 -1.40 -43.71
CA ASN A 310 11.72 -1.19 -44.52
C ASN A 310 12.04 -0.53 -45.89
N GLU A 311 13.00 0.43 -45.91
CA GLU A 311 13.45 1.03 -47.17
C GLU A 311 14.21 0.02 -48.04
N ALA A 312 15.01 -0.87 -47.46
CA ALA A 312 15.71 -1.93 -48.18
C ALA A 312 14.76 -2.99 -48.74
N GLN A 313 13.64 -3.30 -48.08
CA GLN A 313 12.62 -4.22 -48.58
C GLN A 313 11.77 -3.57 -49.69
N ASN A 314 11.42 -2.29 -49.62
CA ASN A 314 10.68 -1.59 -50.64
C ASN A 314 11.49 -1.47 -51.95
N ASN A 315 12.79 -1.17 -51.84
CA ASN A 315 13.67 -1.11 -53.01
C ASN A 315 13.87 -2.47 -53.69
N LYS A 316 13.81 -3.60 -52.97
CA LYS A 316 13.83 -4.94 -53.58
C LYS A 316 12.53 -5.26 -54.32
N ASN A 317 11.38 -4.90 -53.77
CA ASN A 317 10.08 -5.14 -54.40
C ASN A 317 9.84 -4.27 -55.62
N GLU A 318 10.39 -3.06 -55.71
CA GLU A 318 10.35 -2.24 -56.92
C GLU A 318 11.21 -2.81 -58.05
N ASN A 319 12.41 -3.34 -57.75
CA ASN A 319 13.27 -3.97 -58.76
C ASN A 319 12.71 -5.28 -59.32
N GLU A 320 12.05 -6.13 -58.47
CA GLU A 320 11.38 -7.34 -58.92
C GLU A 320 10.16 -7.06 -59.83
N ASN A 321 9.45 -5.96 -59.61
CA ASN A 321 8.30 -5.56 -60.46
C ASN A 321 8.75 -4.95 -61.81
N VAL A 322 9.94 -4.40 -61.91
CA VAL A 322 10.50 -3.90 -63.19
C VAL A 322 10.99 -5.05 -64.06
N GLU A 323 11.65 -6.08 -63.50
CA GLU A 323 12.10 -7.25 -64.27
C GLU A 323 10.94 -8.12 -64.77
N ASN A 324 9.81 -8.20 -64.07
CA ASN A 324 8.64 -8.97 -64.50
C ASN A 324 7.82 -8.27 -65.60
N ASN A 325 7.97 -6.97 -65.84
CA ASN A 325 7.27 -6.24 -66.89
C ASN A 325 8.03 -6.22 -68.24
N GLU A 326 9.33 -6.50 -68.27
CA GLU A 326 10.10 -6.56 -69.55
C GLU A 326 9.95 -7.90 -70.31
N ASN A 327 9.48 -8.96 -69.60
CA ASN A 327 9.36 -10.30 -70.23
C ASN A 327 8.00 -10.61 -70.90
N ASN A 328 7.08 -9.67 -71.00
CA ASN A 328 5.74 -9.88 -71.55
C ASN A 328 5.45 -9.01 -72.83
N ILE A 329 6.40 -8.85 -73.72
CA ILE A 329 6.14 -8.27 -75.04
C ILE A 329 6.25 -9.39 -76.08
N GLU A 330 5.13 -10.02 -76.45
CA GLU A 330 4.98 -10.87 -77.66
C GLU A 330 4.89 -10.00 -78.91
N PRO A 331 5.54 -10.38 -79.99
CA PRO A 331 5.43 -9.62 -81.30
C PRO A 331 4.16 -10.03 -82.04
N TYR A 332 3.35 -9.06 -82.37
CA TYR A 332 2.28 -9.21 -83.38
C TYR A 332 2.86 -9.34 -84.80
N GLN A 333 2.50 -10.41 -85.48
CA GLN A 333 2.40 -10.47 -86.94
C GLN A 333 0.99 -10.07 -87.37
#